data_d3587b2dcf755882111bf5be905c06ce
#
_entry.id   d3587b2dcf755882111bf5be905c06ce
#
_cell.length_a   1.000
_cell.length_b   1.000
_cell.length_c   1.000
_cell.angle_alpha   90.00
_cell.angle_beta   90.00
_cell.angle_gamma   90.00
#
_symmetry.space_group_name_H-M   'P 1'
#
loop_
_entity.id
_entity.type
_entity.pdbx_description
1 polymer ?
#
loop_
_entity_poly.entity_id
_entity_poly.type
_entity_poly.pdbx_seq_one_letter_code
_entity_poly.pdbx_strand_id
1 'polypeptide(L)'
;LDCWFTGTGKSSKTIECPETHGVIQYLSGRTKGKDGANPSVAVVNEAHEITNKNQYNAVKSGMGARSQPMMIVISSAGITPESLYESLYERNKKFLKKKRLGQNDRIFALMFGIDETDDYRDEACWIKANPAMYEGRPTMEFLRSQLEGMKDDPVLLNTFIAKHMNRQIGASIDYFSMVAIRNAMRIVAPEEYIDTYAVGGVDLAETTDLCNATAQILTGAKFIYLQAYFIAEDRLARNSERDKQDYRRLTNLATGDRVTSEVVVVTPGSYVRKEYVTAWFTLLRDEYKISFLKIGYDRALSKEWLTDMQEHGFSHEKVHRDSETGSVTRDLGVLTEVAQGGWTLSEPIKVVKSLFESGKIVADVRNKLFAYCFYNLKIRQDVNNNLSPHKAKSTGHIDGAVGVFNAFVAYQRAKEMPLYANRIGQLFRI
;
A
#
# COMPACT_ATOMS: atom_id res chain seq x y z
N LEU A 1 33.04 33.98 24.74
CA LEU A 1 32.32 32.71 25.08
C LEU A 1 32.10 32.54 26.58
N ASP A 2 32.61 33.41 27.42
CA ASP A 2 32.61 33.24 28.89
C ASP A 2 31.35 33.76 29.60
N CYS A 3 30.36 34.24 28.87
CA CYS A 3 29.14 34.81 29.44
C CYS A 3 27.94 33.83 29.54
N TRP A 4 28.12 32.54 29.30
CA TRP A 4 27.02 31.59 29.12
C TRP A 4 26.90 30.54 30.21
N PHE A 5 27.14 30.82 31.47
CA PHE A 5 26.89 29.79 32.51
C PHE A 5 26.42 30.37 33.83
N THR A 6 25.12 30.45 34.00
CA THR A 6 24.53 30.48 35.35
C THR A 6 23.22 29.73 35.33
N GLY A 7 23.09 28.70 36.14
CA GLY A 7 21.86 27.96 36.31
C GLY A 7 22.03 26.44 36.39
N THR A 8 22.94 25.98 37.19
CA THR A 8 23.16 24.57 37.45
C THR A 8 22.36 24.06 38.66
N GLY A 9 21.06 24.29 38.67
CA GLY A 9 20.18 23.56 39.59
C GLY A 9 19.81 22.23 38.98
N LYS A 10 19.86 21.12 39.69
CA LYS A 10 19.39 19.78 39.26
C LYS A 10 17.95 19.75 38.71
N SER A 11 17.21 20.84 38.80
CA SER A 11 15.82 21.02 38.37
C SER A 11 15.63 21.98 37.16
N SER A 12 16.60 22.83 36.82
CA SER A 12 16.42 23.79 35.71
C SER A 12 17.03 23.27 34.43
N LYS A 13 16.19 22.96 33.44
CA LYS A 13 16.57 22.60 32.09
C LYS A 13 16.75 23.86 31.22
N THR A 14 17.35 24.89 31.80
CA THR A 14 17.52 26.22 31.23
C THR A 14 18.97 26.70 31.31
N ILE A 15 19.43 27.30 30.24
CA ILE A 15 20.69 28.05 30.20
C ILE A 15 20.32 29.53 29.98
N GLU A 16 20.82 30.40 30.82
CA GLU A 16 20.48 31.81 30.83
C GLU A 16 21.76 32.67 30.62
N CYS A 17 21.64 33.67 29.78
CA CYS A 17 22.69 34.67 29.60
C CYS A 17 22.34 35.90 30.45
N PRO A 18 23.13 36.25 31.50
CA PRO A 18 22.81 37.34 32.41
C PRO A 18 22.83 38.74 31.72
N GLU A 19 23.67 38.90 30.69
CA GLU A 19 23.85 40.19 30.01
C GLU A 19 22.68 40.53 29.08
N THR A 20 22.14 39.53 28.38
CA THR A 20 21.13 39.74 27.35
C THR A 20 19.75 39.22 27.79
N HIS A 21 19.64 38.58 28.95
CA HIS A 21 18.47 37.87 29.42
C HIS A 21 17.98 36.81 28.42
N GLY A 22 18.87 36.35 27.54
CA GLY A 22 18.58 35.27 26.60
C GLY A 22 18.48 33.94 27.33
N VAL A 23 17.47 33.14 26.98
CA VAL A 23 17.21 31.84 27.61
C VAL A 23 17.18 30.74 26.57
N ILE A 24 17.95 29.68 26.79
CA ILE A 24 17.83 28.42 26.06
C ILE A 24 17.14 27.45 26.99
N GLN A 25 15.99 26.94 26.60
CA GLN A 25 15.18 26.05 27.41
C GLN A 25 14.85 24.75 26.68
N TYR A 26 15.05 23.63 27.34
CA TYR A 26 14.57 22.34 26.86
C TYR A 26 13.07 22.19 27.13
N LEU A 27 12.31 21.84 26.06
CA LEU A 27 10.88 21.56 26.17
C LEU A 27 10.66 20.02 26.19
N SER A 28 10.16 19.50 27.33
CA SER A 28 9.81 18.07 27.44
C SER A 28 8.60 17.73 26.54
N GLY A 29 8.43 16.46 26.13
CA GLY A 29 7.33 16.01 25.26
C GLY A 29 5.89 16.15 25.82
N ARG A 30 5.70 16.60 27.09
CA ARG A 30 4.37 16.79 27.68
C ARG A 30 3.79 18.15 27.26
N THR A 31 2.58 18.14 26.72
CA THR A 31 1.91 19.29 26.10
C THR A 31 1.25 20.26 27.10
N LYS A 32 0.95 19.85 28.34
CA LYS A 32 0.26 20.72 29.31
C LYS A 32 1.15 21.88 29.76
N GLY A 33 0.66 23.12 29.61
CA GLY A 33 1.28 24.36 30.15
C GLY A 33 2.32 25.01 29.22
N LYS A 34 2.31 24.74 27.90
CA LYS A 34 3.26 25.32 26.93
C LYS A 34 2.63 26.30 25.94
N ASP A 35 1.34 26.52 26.05
CA ASP A 35 0.66 27.61 25.36
C ASP A 35 1.17 28.93 25.92
N GLY A 36 1.74 29.78 25.06
CA GLY A 36 2.33 31.07 25.46
C GLY A 36 3.86 31.14 25.37
N ALA A 37 4.55 30.05 25.06
CA ALA A 37 5.96 30.12 24.71
C ALA A 37 6.12 30.96 23.42
N ASN A 38 6.97 31.99 23.47
CA ASN A 38 7.23 32.90 22.36
C ASN A 38 8.73 32.89 22.00
N PRO A 39 9.25 31.76 21.49
CA PRO A 39 10.66 31.64 21.18
C PRO A 39 11.04 32.42 19.92
N SER A 40 12.25 32.98 19.88
CA SER A 40 12.84 33.53 18.67
C SER A 40 13.36 32.41 17.75
N VAL A 41 13.94 31.36 18.37
CA VAL A 41 14.45 30.20 17.67
C VAL A 41 13.88 28.94 18.36
N ALA A 42 13.41 27.97 17.58
CA ALA A 42 13.01 26.67 18.07
C ALA A 42 13.74 25.58 17.27
N VAL A 43 14.34 24.63 17.99
CA VAL A 43 15.00 23.47 17.38
C VAL A 43 14.18 22.21 17.73
N VAL A 44 13.75 21.51 16.71
CA VAL A 44 13.07 20.22 16.83
C VAL A 44 14.02 19.14 16.33
N ASN A 45 14.49 18.32 17.25
CA ASN A 45 15.38 17.20 16.96
C ASN A 45 14.60 15.89 16.92
N GLU A 46 15.04 14.95 16.11
CA GLU A 46 14.44 13.63 15.93
C GLU A 46 12.92 13.69 15.60
N ALA A 47 12.57 14.49 14.60
CA ALA A 47 11.17 14.67 14.20
C ALA A 47 10.47 13.36 13.82
N HIS A 48 11.22 12.30 13.49
CA HIS A 48 10.68 10.97 13.18
C HIS A 48 10.10 10.23 14.40
N GLU A 49 10.48 10.63 15.64
CA GLU A 49 9.90 10.09 16.87
C GLU A 49 8.62 10.81 17.31
N ILE A 50 8.31 11.97 16.70
CA ILE A 50 7.18 12.80 17.10
C ILE A 50 5.92 12.41 16.34
N THR A 51 5.01 11.70 16.98
CA THR A 51 3.68 11.36 16.45
C THR A 51 2.63 12.41 16.83
N ASN A 52 2.70 12.96 18.06
CA ASN A 52 1.83 14.04 18.51
C ASN A 52 2.37 15.40 18.10
N LYS A 53 1.78 16.01 17.06
CA LYS A 53 2.20 17.29 16.48
C LYS A 53 1.75 18.53 17.29
N ASN A 54 0.97 18.35 18.38
CA ASN A 54 0.40 19.47 19.13
C ASN A 54 1.49 20.40 19.68
N GLN A 55 2.56 19.85 20.23
CA GLN A 55 3.66 20.66 20.74
C GLN A 55 4.39 21.45 19.65
N TYR A 56 4.66 20.81 18.50
CA TYR A 56 5.23 21.47 17.35
C TYR A 56 4.35 22.63 16.87
N ASN A 57 3.04 22.39 16.78
CA ASN A 57 2.09 23.41 16.35
C ASN A 57 1.97 24.57 17.37
N ALA A 58 1.96 24.29 18.68
CA ALA A 58 1.91 25.28 19.74
C ALA A 58 3.16 26.19 19.70
N VAL A 59 4.35 25.61 19.62
CA VAL A 59 5.60 26.35 19.50
C VAL A 59 5.62 27.21 18.24
N LYS A 60 5.24 26.62 17.09
CA LYS A 60 5.18 27.34 15.81
C LYS A 60 4.20 28.51 15.86
N SER A 61 3.03 28.32 16.46
CA SER A 61 2.02 29.37 16.62
C SER A 61 2.52 30.48 17.57
N GLY A 62 3.19 30.11 18.68
CA GLY A 62 3.76 31.06 19.64
C GLY A 62 4.85 31.97 19.06
N MET A 63 5.52 31.54 18.00
CA MET A 63 6.56 32.34 17.31
C MET A 63 5.98 33.52 16.52
N GLY A 64 4.66 33.56 16.31
CA GLY A 64 4.00 34.57 15.49
C GLY A 64 4.16 36.01 15.98
N ALA A 65 4.51 36.22 17.26
CA ALA A 65 4.81 37.57 17.83
C ALA A 65 6.24 38.04 17.58
N ARG A 66 7.12 37.23 16.99
CA ARG A 66 8.51 37.58 16.70
C ARG A 66 8.63 38.15 15.29
N SER A 67 9.49 39.13 15.13
CA SER A 67 9.77 39.74 13.81
C SER A 67 10.53 38.80 12.86
N GLN A 68 11.45 38.01 13.40
CA GLN A 68 12.28 37.06 12.64
C GLN A 68 12.34 35.70 13.34
N PRO A 69 11.22 34.97 13.39
CA PRO A 69 11.21 33.64 14.02
C PRO A 69 11.93 32.62 13.13
N MET A 70 12.70 31.73 13.75
CA MET A 70 13.39 30.65 13.07
C MET A 70 13.02 29.27 13.68
N MET A 71 12.47 28.38 12.89
CA MET A 71 12.24 26.99 13.31
C MET A 71 13.14 26.05 12.53
N ILE A 72 13.99 25.33 13.22
CA ILE A 72 14.93 24.36 12.68
C ILE A 72 14.41 22.97 13.02
N VAL A 73 14.25 22.11 12.03
CA VAL A 73 13.86 20.72 12.23
C VAL A 73 14.95 19.82 11.69
N ILE A 74 15.47 18.95 12.53
CA ILE A 74 16.55 18.02 12.20
C ILE A 74 16.01 16.60 12.46
N SER A 75 16.21 15.71 11.50
CA SER A 75 15.78 14.33 11.62
C SER A 75 16.47 13.42 10.62
N SER A 76 16.68 12.18 10.98
CA SER A 76 16.83 11.09 10.02
C SER A 76 15.45 10.57 9.56
N ALA A 77 15.42 9.74 8.53
CA ALA A 77 14.23 8.97 8.21
C ALA A 77 13.96 7.97 9.34
N GLY A 78 12.72 7.95 9.83
CA GLY A 78 12.30 7.01 10.87
C GLY A 78 11.48 5.87 10.29
N ILE A 79 11.18 4.91 11.15
CA ILE A 79 10.24 3.82 10.88
C ILE A 79 8.86 4.09 11.49
N THR A 80 8.73 5.16 12.29
CA THR A 80 7.50 5.52 13.00
C THR A 80 6.48 6.13 12.04
N PRO A 81 5.30 5.50 11.89
CA PRO A 81 4.25 6.03 11.00
C PRO A 81 3.65 7.32 11.53
N GLU A 82 3.12 8.14 10.60
CA GLU A 82 2.40 9.40 10.91
C GLU A 82 3.21 10.42 11.71
N SER A 83 4.52 10.26 11.73
CA SER A 83 5.43 11.18 12.42
C SER A 83 5.41 12.59 11.84
N LEU A 84 5.93 13.53 12.61
CA LEU A 84 6.17 14.91 12.14
C LEU A 84 7.10 14.93 10.93
N TYR A 85 8.16 14.08 10.95
CA TYR A 85 9.08 13.92 9.83
C TYR A 85 8.37 13.57 8.53
N GLU A 86 7.47 12.57 8.52
CA GLU A 86 6.75 12.14 7.32
C GLU A 86 5.97 13.31 6.69
N SER A 87 5.27 14.09 7.53
CA SER A 87 4.52 15.27 7.07
C SER A 87 5.40 16.36 6.48
N LEU A 88 6.57 16.60 7.08
CA LEU A 88 7.53 17.59 6.62
C LEU A 88 8.27 17.12 5.38
N TYR A 89 8.61 15.83 5.31
CA TYR A 89 9.29 15.21 4.18
C TYR A 89 8.46 15.38 2.91
N GLU A 90 7.18 14.96 2.93
CA GLU A 90 6.28 15.08 1.78
C GLU A 90 6.09 16.54 1.33
N ARG A 91 5.94 17.46 2.28
CA ARG A 91 5.86 18.90 1.99
C ARG A 91 7.12 19.41 1.32
N ASN A 92 8.29 19.07 1.88
CA ASN A 92 9.58 19.55 1.40
C ASN A 92 9.96 18.92 0.06
N LYS A 93 9.63 17.65 -0.15
CA LYS A 93 9.79 16.97 -1.45
C LYS A 93 8.99 17.67 -2.56
N LYS A 94 7.74 18.07 -2.25
CA LYS A 94 6.92 18.88 -3.18
C LYS A 94 7.51 20.27 -3.42
N PHE A 95 8.06 20.90 -2.38
CA PHE A 95 8.72 22.20 -2.48
C PHE A 95 9.97 22.15 -3.36
N LEU A 96 10.85 21.18 -3.15
CA LEU A 96 12.08 20.99 -3.93
C LEU A 96 11.81 20.61 -5.40
N LYS A 97 10.72 19.87 -5.67
CA LYS A 97 10.31 19.54 -7.06
C LYS A 97 9.72 20.71 -7.83
N LYS A 98 9.19 21.73 -7.15
CA LYS A 98 8.69 22.95 -7.80
C LYS A 98 9.86 23.85 -8.16
N LYS A 99 10.31 23.79 -9.42
CA LYS A 99 11.40 24.62 -9.98
C LYS A 99 11.12 26.13 -10.03
N ARG A 100 10.19 26.66 -9.25
CA ARG A 100 9.92 28.10 -9.16
C ARG A 100 10.69 28.70 -7.99
N LEU A 101 11.89 29.16 -8.27
CA LEU A 101 12.60 30.12 -7.43
C LEU A 101 11.68 31.34 -7.21
N GLY A 102 11.51 31.76 -5.96
CA GLY A 102 10.85 33.03 -5.62
C GLY A 102 9.45 32.94 -4.99
N GLN A 103 8.86 31.79 -4.81
CA GLN A 103 7.50 31.72 -4.21
C GLN A 103 7.46 31.53 -2.69
N ASN A 104 8.57 31.19 -2.03
CA ASN A 104 8.63 31.10 -0.56
C ASN A 104 10.07 31.10 -0.01
N ASP A 105 10.71 32.24 0.00
CA ASP A 105 12.07 32.42 0.49
C ASP A 105 12.24 32.18 2.00
N ARG A 106 11.14 31.86 2.69
CA ARG A 106 11.12 31.56 4.13
C ARG A 106 11.30 30.05 4.44
N ILE A 107 11.39 29.21 3.42
CA ILE A 107 11.59 27.77 3.62
C ILE A 107 12.92 27.37 3.02
N PHE A 108 13.77 26.80 3.87
CA PHE A 108 14.96 26.09 3.45
C PHE A 108 14.76 24.59 3.72
N ALA A 109 15.07 23.73 2.76
CA ALA A 109 15.02 22.28 2.91
C ALA A 109 16.27 21.65 2.30
N LEU A 110 16.93 20.81 3.09
CA LEU A 110 18.08 20.02 2.68
C LEU A 110 17.77 18.55 3.01
N MET A 111 17.86 17.68 2.02
CA MET A 111 17.47 16.28 2.16
C MET A 111 18.56 15.40 1.54
N PHE A 112 19.17 14.55 2.35
CA PHE A 112 20.10 13.53 1.94
C PHE A 112 19.46 12.15 2.10
N GLY A 113 19.57 11.30 1.13
CA GLY A 113 19.00 9.95 1.16
C GLY A 113 19.19 9.28 -0.19
N ILE A 114 19.12 7.97 -0.21
CA ILE A 114 19.04 7.22 -1.48
C ILE A 114 17.69 7.45 -2.15
N ASP A 115 17.67 7.44 -3.48
CA ASP A 115 16.43 7.60 -4.25
C ASP A 115 15.51 6.36 -4.11
N GLU A 116 14.23 6.55 -4.40
CA GLU A 116 13.24 5.46 -4.36
C GLU A 116 13.59 4.29 -5.32
N THR A 117 14.31 4.61 -6.40
CA THR A 117 14.73 3.65 -7.43
C THR A 117 16.09 3.01 -7.16
N ASP A 118 16.84 3.51 -6.18
CA ASP A 118 18.15 2.97 -5.84
C ASP A 118 18.01 1.63 -5.10
N ASP A 119 18.88 0.69 -5.43
CA ASP A 119 19.04 -0.52 -4.61
C ASP A 119 19.93 -0.18 -3.39
N TYR A 120 19.41 -0.34 -2.18
CA TYR A 120 20.15 -0.11 -0.94
C TYR A 120 21.40 -1.02 -0.78
N ARG A 121 21.53 -2.08 -1.60
CA ARG A 121 22.69 -2.97 -1.65
C ARG A 121 23.79 -2.42 -2.54
N ASP A 122 23.46 -1.47 -3.41
CA ASP A 122 24.47 -0.83 -4.26
C ASP A 122 25.21 0.24 -3.46
N GLU A 123 26.47 -0.06 -3.12
CA GLU A 123 27.33 0.83 -2.35
C GLU A 123 27.56 2.20 -3.03
N ALA A 124 27.43 2.25 -4.36
CA ALA A 124 27.60 3.49 -5.10
C ALA A 124 26.52 4.54 -4.76
N CYS A 125 25.35 4.12 -4.30
CA CYS A 125 24.29 5.03 -3.88
C CYS A 125 24.40 5.53 -2.44
N TRP A 126 25.22 4.88 -1.57
CA TRP A 126 25.30 5.19 -0.14
C TRP A 126 25.79 6.61 0.16
N ILE A 127 26.62 7.17 -0.70
CA ILE A 127 27.11 8.53 -0.60
C ILE A 127 25.98 9.57 -0.67
N LYS A 128 24.86 9.26 -1.33
CA LYS A 128 23.70 10.16 -1.41
C LYS A 128 23.07 10.38 -0.02
N ALA A 129 23.06 9.33 0.80
CA ALA A 129 22.56 9.40 2.17
C ALA A 129 23.61 9.86 3.17
N ASN A 130 24.87 9.65 2.89
CA ASN A 130 25.99 9.88 3.79
C ASN A 130 27.08 10.73 3.12
N PRO A 131 26.83 12.02 2.84
CA PRO A 131 27.79 12.86 2.12
C PRO A 131 29.12 13.03 2.86
N ALA A 132 29.15 12.93 4.19
CA ALA A 132 30.38 12.99 4.98
C ALA A 132 31.30 11.75 4.79
N MET A 133 30.87 10.75 4.02
CA MET A 133 31.77 9.65 3.62
C MET A 133 32.98 10.13 2.80
N TYR A 134 32.89 11.27 2.12
CA TYR A 134 34.04 11.91 1.50
C TYR A 134 35.14 12.27 2.50
N GLU A 135 34.78 12.49 3.77
CA GLU A 135 35.67 12.73 4.90
C GLU A 135 35.91 11.47 5.75
N GLY A 136 35.46 10.29 5.26
CA GLY A 136 35.60 9.01 5.94
C GLY A 136 34.62 8.77 7.09
N ARG A 137 33.47 9.47 7.13
CA ARG A 137 32.46 9.33 8.21
C ARG A 137 31.01 9.29 7.66
N PRO A 138 30.28 8.19 7.83
CA PRO A 138 30.74 6.87 8.29
C PRO A 138 31.69 6.25 7.28
N THR A 139 32.48 5.25 7.73
CA THR A 139 33.32 4.47 6.80
C THR A 139 32.47 3.49 6.01
N MET A 140 32.92 3.13 4.82
CA MET A 140 32.29 2.10 4.00
C MET A 140 32.21 0.74 4.72
N GLU A 141 33.28 0.39 5.42
CA GLU A 141 33.37 -0.85 6.20
C GLU A 141 32.33 -0.92 7.32
N PHE A 142 32.10 0.21 8.02
CA PHE A 142 31.04 0.31 9.03
C PHE A 142 29.67 0.02 8.42
N LEU A 143 29.33 0.66 7.30
CA LEU A 143 28.03 0.46 6.64
C LEU A 143 27.84 -0.97 6.14
N ARG A 144 28.90 -1.60 5.59
CA ARG A 144 28.88 -3.03 5.20
C ARG A 144 28.59 -3.93 6.41
N SER A 145 29.28 -3.69 7.52
CA SER A 145 29.06 -4.44 8.75
C SER A 145 27.65 -4.30 9.29
N GLN A 146 27.07 -3.07 9.23
CA GLN A 146 25.67 -2.84 9.63
C GLN A 146 24.69 -3.58 8.73
N LEU A 147 24.88 -3.53 7.42
CA LEU A 147 24.02 -4.24 6.47
C LEU A 147 24.11 -5.77 6.67
N GLU A 148 25.31 -6.31 6.82
CA GLU A 148 25.54 -7.74 7.02
C GLU A 148 24.85 -8.26 8.29
N GLY A 149 24.91 -7.49 9.38
CA GLY A 149 24.23 -7.86 10.64
C GLY A 149 22.71 -7.75 10.61
N MET A 150 22.15 -7.08 9.61
CA MET A 150 20.70 -6.76 9.56
C MET A 150 19.97 -7.39 8.36
N LYS A 151 20.69 -7.93 7.37
CA LYS A 151 20.13 -8.37 6.08
C LYS A 151 19.11 -9.51 6.18
N ASP A 152 19.24 -10.37 7.17
CA ASP A 152 18.42 -11.57 7.33
C ASP A 152 17.17 -11.34 8.18
N ASP A 153 17.07 -10.18 8.86
CA ASP A 153 15.90 -9.76 9.62
C ASP A 153 15.23 -8.55 8.95
N PRO A 154 14.00 -8.69 8.44
CA PRO A 154 13.29 -7.60 7.76
C PRO A 154 13.10 -6.34 8.62
N VAL A 155 12.96 -6.48 9.95
CA VAL A 155 12.77 -5.34 10.85
C VAL A 155 14.09 -4.58 11.04
N LEU A 156 15.18 -5.33 11.23
CA LEU A 156 16.52 -4.75 11.35
C LEU A 156 16.98 -4.16 10.01
N LEU A 157 16.68 -4.80 8.89
CA LEU A 157 16.96 -4.27 7.56
C LEU A 157 16.24 -2.96 7.30
N ASN A 158 15.00 -2.83 7.73
CA ASN A 158 14.27 -1.57 7.67
C ASN A 158 14.93 -0.49 8.51
N THR A 159 15.46 -0.85 9.66
CA THR A 159 16.23 0.08 10.51
C THR A 159 17.50 0.56 9.79
N PHE A 160 18.22 -0.33 9.10
CA PHE A 160 19.37 0.05 8.27
C PHE A 160 18.98 1.03 7.17
N ILE A 161 17.94 0.71 6.41
CA ILE A 161 17.48 1.56 5.30
C ILE A 161 17.01 2.93 5.81
N ALA A 162 16.30 2.98 6.94
CA ALA A 162 15.85 4.25 7.50
C ALA A 162 17.00 5.10 8.06
N LYS A 163 17.86 4.50 8.88
CA LYS A 163 18.88 5.23 9.64
C LYS A 163 20.14 5.51 8.84
N HIS A 164 20.60 4.54 8.02
CA HIS A 164 21.87 4.67 7.30
C HIS A 164 21.69 5.08 5.85
N MET A 165 20.58 4.71 5.22
CA MET A 165 20.28 5.12 3.84
C MET A 165 19.35 6.31 3.78
N ASN A 166 18.88 6.78 4.93
CA ASN A 166 17.97 7.91 5.12
C ASN A 166 16.79 7.89 4.15
N ARG A 167 16.36 6.70 3.78
CA ARG A 167 15.17 6.48 2.97
C ARG A 167 13.99 6.25 3.88
N GLN A 168 12.97 7.10 3.74
CA GLN A 168 11.73 6.91 4.48
C GLN A 168 11.17 5.52 4.13
N ILE A 169 11.21 4.66 5.13
CA ILE A 169 10.41 3.46 5.10
C ILE A 169 9.04 3.94 5.55
N GLY A 170 8.17 4.20 4.58
CA GLY A 170 6.78 4.46 4.92
C GLY A 170 6.34 3.33 5.83
N ALA A 171 5.36 3.55 6.71
CA ALA A 171 4.70 2.49 7.48
C ALA A 171 4.06 1.40 6.59
N SER A 172 4.32 1.47 5.32
CA SER A 172 4.03 0.55 4.25
C SER A 172 5.33 0.27 3.52
N ILE A 173 6.02 -0.75 3.94
CA ILE A 173 6.97 -1.49 3.10
C ILE A 173 6.26 -1.74 1.77
N ASP A 174 6.97 -1.60 0.64
CA ASP A 174 6.54 -2.28 -0.57
C ASP A 174 6.54 -3.77 -0.24
N TYR A 175 5.40 -4.21 0.31
CA TYR A 175 5.27 -5.55 0.85
C TYR A 175 5.52 -6.61 -0.24
N PHE A 176 5.29 -6.22 -1.48
CA PHE A 176 5.54 -7.02 -2.67
C PHE A 176 6.76 -6.47 -3.43
N SER A 177 7.72 -7.34 -3.72
CA SER A 177 8.91 -6.98 -4.49
C SER A 177 8.54 -6.55 -5.92
N MET A 178 8.97 -5.36 -6.35
CA MET A 178 8.79 -4.89 -7.72
C MET A 178 9.38 -5.86 -8.76
N VAL A 179 10.50 -6.48 -8.43
CA VAL A 179 11.15 -7.47 -9.31
C VAL A 179 10.29 -8.72 -9.42
N ALA A 180 9.74 -9.22 -8.30
CA ALA A 180 8.88 -10.40 -8.29
C ALA A 180 7.57 -10.15 -9.06
N ILE A 181 6.95 -8.97 -8.90
CA ILE A 181 5.77 -8.57 -9.68
C ILE A 181 6.10 -8.52 -11.17
N ARG A 182 7.20 -7.88 -11.57
CA ARG A 182 7.62 -7.81 -12.98
C ARG A 182 7.88 -9.19 -13.56
N ASN A 183 8.49 -10.08 -12.80
CA ASN A 183 8.75 -11.45 -13.20
C ASN A 183 7.48 -12.31 -13.34
N ALA A 184 6.38 -11.93 -12.72
CA ALA A 184 5.08 -12.57 -12.87
C ALA A 184 4.35 -12.19 -14.18
N MET A 185 4.75 -11.08 -14.82
CA MET A 185 4.08 -10.58 -16.02
C MET A 185 4.50 -11.35 -17.26
N ARG A 186 3.56 -12.08 -17.89
CA ARG A 186 3.74 -12.90 -19.11
C ARG A 186 2.57 -12.62 -20.05
N ILE A 187 2.67 -13.09 -21.29
CA ILE A 187 1.50 -13.12 -22.18
C ILE A 187 0.59 -14.23 -21.66
N VAL A 188 -0.68 -13.91 -21.43
CA VAL A 188 -1.73 -14.83 -20.99
C VAL A 188 -2.97 -14.55 -21.83
N ALA A 189 -3.51 -15.56 -22.46
CA ALA A 189 -4.75 -15.47 -23.22
C ALA A 189 -5.80 -16.41 -22.62
N PRO A 190 -7.07 -15.98 -22.41
CA PRO A 190 -8.12 -16.84 -21.86
C PRO A 190 -8.32 -18.11 -22.66
N GLU A 191 -8.06 -18.08 -23.97
CA GLU A 191 -8.16 -19.21 -24.89
C GLU A 191 -7.23 -20.38 -24.54
N GLU A 192 -6.16 -20.12 -23.79
CA GLU A 192 -5.22 -21.15 -23.33
C GLU A 192 -5.79 -21.99 -22.16
N TYR A 193 -6.89 -21.52 -21.57
CA TYR A 193 -7.48 -22.07 -20.33
C TYR A 193 -8.92 -22.53 -20.52
N ILE A 194 -9.30 -22.92 -21.72
CA ILE A 194 -10.64 -23.49 -22.01
C ILE A 194 -10.84 -24.78 -21.20
N ASP A 195 -12.07 -25.01 -20.74
CA ASP A 195 -12.47 -26.19 -19.95
C ASP A 195 -11.70 -26.37 -18.64
N THR A 196 -11.24 -25.27 -18.02
CA THR A 196 -10.54 -25.33 -16.75
C THR A 196 -11.41 -24.89 -15.56
N TYR A 197 -10.86 -25.08 -14.36
CA TYR A 197 -11.47 -24.60 -13.11
C TYR A 197 -10.76 -23.34 -12.63
N ALA A 198 -11.55 -22.41 -12.10
CA ALA A 198 -11.07 -21.19 -11.50
C ALA A 198 -11.76 -20.90 -10.17
N VAL A 199 -11.14 -20.01 -9.40
CA VAL A 199 -11.81 -19.26 -8.33
C VAL A 199 -11.82 -17.79 -8.69
N GLY A 200 -12.85 -17.08 -8.22
CA GLY A 200 -13.00 -15.65 -8.48
C GLY A 200 -12.73 -14.80 -7.24
N GLY A 201 -12.42 -13.54 -7.46
CA GLY A 201 -12.37 -12.51 -6.44
C GLY A 201 -12.86 -11.18 -7.01
N VAL A 202 -13.65 -10.44 -6.23
CA VAL A 202 -14.24 -9.18 -6.67
C VAL A 202 -14.00 -8.11 -5.63
N ASP A 203 -13.61 -6.90 -6.07
CA ASP A 203 -13.62 -5.68 -5.27
C ASP A 203 -14.57 -4.68 -5.95
N LEU A 204 -15.70 -4.39 -5.30
CA LEU A 204 -16.74 -3.50 -5.81
C LEU A 204 -16.60 -2.11 -5.23
N ALA A 205 -16.73 -1.08 -6.05
CA ALA A 205 -16.75 0.32 -5.64
C ALA A 205 -18.07 1.00 -6.04
N GLU A 206 -18.48 2.06 -5.33
CA GLU A 206 -19.71 2.78 -5.67
C GLU A 206 -19.52 3.86 -6.74
N THR A 207 -18.58 4.79 -6.53
CA THR A 207 -18.62 6.03 -7.32
C THR A 207 -17.29 6.55 -7.83
N THR A 208 -16.18 6.34 -7.13
CA THR A 208 -14.91 7.00 -7.44
C THR A 208 -13.77 6.04 -7.74
N ASP A 209 -13.86 4.81 -7.29
CA ASP A 209 -12.82 3.81 -7.46
C ASP A 209 -13.12 2.87 -8.63
N LEU A 210 -12.12 2.12 -9.04
CA LEU A 210 -12.30 1.04 -10.00
C LEU A 210 -13.01 -0.13 -9.31
N CYS A 211 -13.91 -0.80 -10.03
CA CYS A 211 -14.27 -2.17 -9.65
C CYS A 211 -13.29 -3.13 -10.30
N ASN A 212 -12.99 -4.22 -9.62
CA ASN A 212 -12.16 -5.29 -10.14
C ASN A 212 -12.86 -6.65 -10.08
N ALA A 213 -12.75 -7.40 -11.16
CA ALA A 213 -13.06 -8.83 -11.21
C ALA A 213 -11.78 -9.60 -11.52
N THR A 214 -11.52 -10.63 -10.73
CA THR A 214 -10.35 -11.50 -10.82
C THR A 214 -10.78 -12.94 -10.98
N ALA A 215 -10.23 -13.66 -11.97
CA ALA A 215 -10.25 -15.10 -12.06
C ALA A 215 -8.84 -15.65 -11.81
N GLN A 216 -8.73 -16.55 -10.85
CA GLN A 216 -7.51 -17.28 -10.51
C GLN A 216 -7.65 -18.72 -11.01
N ILE A 217 -6.94 -19.06 -12.06
CA ILE A 217 -6.92 -20.38 -12.67
C ILE A 217 -5.77 -21.17 -12.07
N LEU A 218 -6.03 -22.43 -11.79
CA LEU A 218 -5.08 -23.36 -11.19
C LEU A 218 -4.53 -24.28 -12.26
N THR A 219 -3.24 -24.13 -12.59
CA THR A 219 -2.56 -25.00 -13.55
C THR A 219 -1.29 -25.56 -12.93
N GLY A 220 -1.30 -26.83 -12.53
CA GLY A 220 -0.12 -27.44 -11.93
C GLY A 220 0.39 -26.65 -10.72
N ALA A 221 1.64 -26.14 -10.78
CA ALA A 221 2.26 -25.39 -9.70
C ALA A 221 2.10 -23.86 -9.80
N LYS A 222 1.35 -23.34 -10.80
CA LYS A 222 1.21 -21.90 -11.05
C LYS A 222 -0.23 -21.44 -10.86
N PHE A 223 -0.35 -20.17 -10.48
CA PHE A 223 -1.61 -19.44 -10.37
C PHE A 223 -1.65 -18.40 -11.51
N ILE A 224 -2.59 -18.58 -12.41
CA ILE A 224 -2.78 -17.67 -13.55
C ILE A 224 -3.90 -16.71 -13.21
N TYR A 225 -3.65 -15.41 -13.36
CA TYR A 225 -4.62 -14.37 -13.06
C TYR A 225 -5.10 -13.69 -14.34
N LEU A 226 -6.42 -13.79 -14.58
CA LEU A 226 -7.15 -12.97 -15.52
C LEU A 226 -7.90 -11.91 -14.71
N GLN A 227 -7.84 -10.64 -15.15
CA GLN A 227 -8.54 -9.56 -14.47
C GLN A 227 -9.20 -8.62 -15.46
N ALA A 228 -10.36 -8.12 -15.07
CA ALA A 228 -11.00 -6.96 -15.68
C ALA A 228 -11.22 -5.86 -14.64
N TYR A 229 -11.14 -4.61 -15.09
CA TYR A 229 -11.41 -3.42 -14.30
C TYR A 229 -12.56 -2.66 -14.94
N PHE A 230 -13.45 -2.13 -14.11
CA PHE A 230 -14.64 -1.43 -14.58
C PHE A 230 -14.60 0.01 -14.08
N ILE A 231 -14.87 0.94 -15.00
CA ILE A 231 -14.85 2.37 -14.73
C ILE A 231 -16.07 3.03 -15.35
N ALA A 232 -16.69 3.97 -14.64
CA ALA A 232 -17.77 4.76 -15.19
C ALA A 232 -17.24 5.76 -16.24
N GLU A 233 -17.97 5.92 -17.35
CA GLU A 233 -17.60 6.78 -18.48
C GLU A 233 -17.33 8.22 -18.04
N ASP A 234 -18.20 8.80 -17.22
CA ASP A 234 -18.07 10.17 -16.70
C ASP A 234 -16.84 10.36 -15.80
N ARG A 235 -16.23 9.26 -15.31
CA ARG A 235 -15.07 9.27 -14.42
C ARG A 235 -13.76 8.98 -15.13
N LEU A 236 -13.80 8.46 -16.35
CA LEU A 236 -12.65 8.00 -17.10
C LEU A 236 -11.54 9.07 -17.21
N ALA A 237 -11.89 10.28 -17.64
CA ALA A 237 -10.92 11.37 -17.80
C ALA A 237 -10.33 11.81 -16.47
N ARG A 238 -11.17 12.02 -15.44
CA ARG A 238 -10.76 12.46 -14.11
C ARG A 238 -9.87 11.45 -13.41
N ASN A 239 -10.21 10.16 -13.50
CA ASN A 239 -9.41 9.09 -12.90
C ASN A 239 -8.09 8.93 -13.65
N SER A 240 -8.09 9.04 -14.99
CA SER A 240 -6.85 8.99 -15.78
C SER A 240 -5.87 10.09 -15.38
N GLU A 241 -6.35 11.32 -15.15
CA GLU A 241 -5.51 12.44 -14.69
C GLU A 241 -5.00 12.22 -13.25
N ARG A 242 -5.89 11.80 -12.33
CA ARG A 242 -5.55 11.55 -10.93
C ARG A 242 -4.47 10.49 -10.80
N ASP A 243 -4.63 9.37 -11.49
CA ASP A 243 -3.82 8.18 -11.34
C ASP A 243 -2.60 8.18 -12.28
N LYS A 244 -2.53 9.17 -13.17
CA LYS A 244 -1.52 9.27 -14.25
C LYS A 244 -1.45 8.00 -15.11
N GLN A 245 -2.60 7.37 -15.28
CA GLN A 245 -2.80 6.20 -16.15
C GLN A 245 -3.77 6.57 -17.28
N ASP A 246 -3.38 6.27 -18.50
CA ASP A 246 -4.28 6.45 -19.63
C ASP A 246 -5.20 5.23 -19.76
N TYR A 247 -6.28 5.23 -19.01
CA TYR A 247 -7.25 4.12 -19.02
C TYR A 247 -7.84 3.88 -20.42
N ARG A 248 -7.95 4.90 -21.27
CA ARG A 248 -8.45 4.75 -22.66
C ARG A 248 -7.57 3.84 -23.50
N ARG A 249 -6.27 3.80 -23.25
CA ARG A 249 -5.34 2.88 -23.95
C ARG A 249 -5.44 1.44 -23.47
N LEU A 250 -6.13 1.20 -22.37
CA LEU A 250 -6.35 -0.12 -21.79
C LEU A 250 -7.75 -0.64 -22.10
N THR A 251 -8.56 0.18 -22.78
CA THR A 251 -9.89 -0.19 -23.28
C THR A 251 -9.83 -0.39 -24.78
N ASN A 252 -10.49 -1.40 -25.30
CA ASN A 252 -10.74 -1.54 -26.72
C ASN A 252 -12.07 -0.86 -27.07
N LEU A 253 -12.07 0.41 -27.24
CA LEU A 253 -13.26 1.21 -27.60
C LEU A 253 -13.86 0.83 -28.97
N ALA A 254 -13.28 -0.12 -29.70
CA ALA A 254 -13.66 -0.43 -31.07
C ALA A 254 -14.84 -1.42 -31.22
N THR A 255 -15.25 -2.08 -30.15
CA THR A 255 -16.30 -3.12 -30.24
C THR A 255 -17.40 -2.86 -29.22
N GLY A 256 -18.34 -1.98 -29.56
CA GLY A 256 -19.56 -1.79 -28.79
C GLY A 256 -20.20 -3.12 -28.39
N ASP A 257 -20.79 -3.17 -27.20
CA ASP A 257 -21.66 -4.20 -26.64
C ASP A 257 -21.08 -5.58 -26.25
N ARG A 258 -19.81 -5.90 -26.47
CA ARG A 258 -19.20 -7.10 -25.92
C ARG A 258 -18.26 -6.76 -24.79
N VAL A 259 -18.53 -7.33 -23.62
CA VAL A 259 -17.53 -7.48 -22.54
C VAL A 259 -16.50 -8.46 -23.09
N THR A 260 -15.46 -7.92 -23.69
CA THR A 260 -14.36 -8.71 -24.25
C THR A 260 -13.36 -9.05 -23.15
N SER A 261 -12.33 -9.82 -23.46
CA SER A 261 -11.19 -10.12 -22.58
C SER A 261 -10.34 -8.88 -22.25
N GLU A 262 -10.94 -7.71 -22.30
CA GLU A 262 -10.27 -6.43 -22.11
C GLU A 262 -9.95 -6.15 -20.66
N VAL A 263 -8.86 -5.42 -20.47
CA VAL A 263 -8.36 -5.08 -19.14
C VAL A 263 -9.26 -4.03 -18.47
N VAL A 264 -9.77 -3.05 -19.22
CA VAL A 264 -10.65 -2.00 -18.70
C VAL A 264 -11.94 -1.94 -19.48
N VAL A 265 -13.04 -2.12 -18.79
CA VAL A 265 -14.41 -2.01 -19.33
C VAL A 265 -14.99 -0.66 -18.88
N VAL A 266 -15.39 0.18 -19.84
CA VAL A 266 -16.05 1.45 -19.57
C VAL A 266 -17.55 1.21 -19.49
N THR A 267 -18.17 1.54 -18.34
CA THR A 267 -19.62 1.41 -18.17
C THR A 267 -20.29 2.77 -18.37
N PRO A 268 -21.46 2.84 -19.02
CA PRO A 268 -22.16 4.09 -19.27
C PRO A 268 -22.57 4.81 -17.97
N GLY A 269 -22.48 6.14 -17.98
CA GLY A 269 -22.95 7.00 -16.90
C GLY A 269 -21.92 7.34 -15.83
N SER A 270 -22.41 7.73 -14.64
CA SER A 270 -21.60 8.33 -13.58
C SER A 270 -21.14 7.35 -12.48
N TYR A 271 -21.60 6.12 -12.51
CA TYR A 271 -21.23 5.04 -11.58
C TYR A 271 -20.98 3.74 -12.34
N VAL A 272 -20.22 2.84 -11.74
CA VAL A 272 -19.94 1.54 -12.36
C VAL A 272 -21.18 0.65 -12.29
N ARG A 273 -21.68 0.24 -13.44
CA ARG A 273 -22.80 -0.67 -13.56
C ARG A 273 -22.34 -2.09 -13.30
N LYS A 274 -22.84 -2.70 -12.21
CA LYS A 274 -22.35 -3.96 -11.67
C LYS A 274 -22.71 -5.18 -12.54
N GLU A 275 -23.73 -5.05 -13.40
CA GLU A 275 -24.06 -6.07 -14.39
C GLU A 275 -22.92 -6.34 -15.39
N TYR A 276 -22.02 -5.37 -15.63
CA TYR A 276 -20.84 -5.61 -16.46
C TYR A 276 -19.82 -6.53 -15.76
N VAL A 277 -19.75 -6.48 -14.43
CA VAL A 277 -18.93 -7.42 -13.64
C VAL A 277 -19.48 -8.84 -13.78
N THR A 278 -20.79 -8.99 -13.68
CA THR A 278 -21.48 -10.29 -13.90
C THR A 278 -21.26 -10.80 -15.32
N ALA A 279 -21.42 -9.92 -16.32
CA ALA A 279 -21.23 -10.27 -17.73
C ALA A 279 -19.80 -10.79 -17.99
N TRP A 280 -18.78 -10.27 -17.31
CA TRP A 280 -17.41 -10.77 -17.45
C TRP A 280 -17.25 -12.20 -16.91
N PHE A 281 -17.82 -12.53 -15.73
CA PHE A 281 -17.79 -13.88 -15.21
C PHE A 281 -18.61 -14.85 -16.09
N THR A 282 -19.73 -14.39 -16.61
CA THR A 282 -20.58 -15.14 -17.55
C THR A 282 -19.83 -15.42 -18.84
N LEU A 283 -19.12 -14.43 -19.40
CA LEU A 283 -18.27 -14.60 -20.58
C LEU A 283 -17.21 -15.70 -20.35
N LEU A 284 -16.48 -15.65 -19.25
CA LEU A 284 -15.47 -16.66 -18.94
C LEU A 284 -16.08 -18.06 -18.79
N ARG A 285 -17.24 -18.17 -18.17
CA ARG A 285 -17.95 -19.43 -18.00
C ARG A 285 -18.49 -19.96 -19.32
N ASP A 286 -19.16 -19.14 -20.11
CA ASP A 286 -19.96 -19.60 -21.24
C ASP A 286 -19.14 -19.69 -22.54
N GLU A 287 -18.24 -18.76 -22.81
CA GLU A 287 -17.41 -18.79 -24.02
C GLU A 287 -16.13 -19.60 -23.80
N TYR A 288 -15.42 -19.37 -22.68
CA TYR A 288 -14.15 -20.06 -22.41
C TYR A 288 -14.33 -21.36 -21.59
N LYS A 289 -15.56 -21.70 -21.19
CA LYS A 289 -15.86 -22.91 -20.38
C LYS A 289 -15.06 -22.97 -19.07
N ILE A 290 -14.72 -21.80 -18.50
CA ILE A 290 -14.02 -21.72 -17.21
C ILE A 290 -15.05 -21.89 -16.09
N SER A 291 -14.98 -22.99 -15.37
CA SER A 291 -15.92 -23.32 -14.28
C SER A 291 -15.46 -22.69 -12.96
N PHE A 292 -16.26 -21.79 -12.38
CA PHE A 292 -15.96 -21.20 -11.08
C PHE A 292 -16.37 -22.08 -9.93
N LEU A 293 -15.42 -22.46 -9.06
CA LEU A 293 -15.66 -23.22 -7.84
C LEU A 293 -16.18 -22.33 -6.71
N LYS A 294 -15.57 -21.18 -6.53
CA LYS A 294 -15.94 -20.14 -5.57
C LYS A 294 -15.60 -18.76 -6.14
N ILE A 295 -16.38 -17.75 -5.79
CA ILE A 295 -16.10 -16.34 -6.09
C ILE A 295 -16.21 -15.55 -4.78
N GLY A 296 -15.09 -15.01 -4.28
CA GLY A 296 -15.00 -14.23 -3.07
C GLY A 296 -15.35 -12.76 -3.32
N TYR A 297 -16.18 -12.18 -2.47
CA TYR A 297 -16.58 -10.78 -2.56
C TYR A 297 -16.66 -10.11 -1.18
N ASP A 298 -16.47 -8.78 -1.14
CA ASP A 298 -16.74 -7.99 0.06
C ASP A 298 -18.25 -7.77 0.20
N ARG A 299 -18.78 -7.94 1.40
CA ARG A 299 -20.18 -7.69 1.73
C ARG A 299 -20.62 -6.26 1.45
N ALA A 300 -19.74 -5.30 1.62
CA ALA A 300 -20.04 -3.90 1.28
C ALA A 300 -20.33 -3.79 -0.22
N LEU A 301 -21.43 -3.10 -0.58
CA LEU A 301 -21.82 -2.78 -1.96
C LEU A 301 -22.19 -3.98 -2.86
N SER A 302 -22.32 -5.19 -2.31
CA SER A 302 -22.54 -6.41 -3.09
C SER A 302 -24.00 -6.77 -3.34
N LYS A 303 -24.95 -6.16 -2.63
CA LYS A 303 -26.36 -6.64 -2.60
C LYS A 303 -27.02 -6.72 -3.99
N GLU A 304 -26.94 -5.66 -4.79
CA GLU A 304 -27.51 -5.66 -6.15
C GLU A 304 -26.77 -6.61 -7.07
N TRP A 305 -25.43 -6.61 -7.00
CA TRP A 305 -24.60 -7.51 -7.77
C TRP A 305 -24.85 -8.98 -7.47
N LEU A 306 -25.12 -9.35 -6.21
CA LEU A 306 -25.44 -10.71 -5.81
C LEU A 306 -26.74 -11.19 -6.45
N THR A 307 -27.75 -10.33 -6.52
CA THR A 307 -29.02 -10.67 -7.18
C THR A 307 -28.78 -10.94 -8.67
N ASP A 308 -28.06 -10.06 -9.34
CA ASP A 308 -27.72 -10.21 -10.75
C ASP A 308 -26.89 -11.47 -11.03
N MET A 309 -25.89 -11.77 -10.20
CA MET A 309 -25.11 -13.02 -10.31
C MET A 309 -25.97 -14.27 -10.13
N GLN A 310 -26.94 -14.24 -9.21
CA GLN A 310 -27.86 -15.37 -9.00
C GLN A 310 -28.79 -15.59 -10.21
N GLU A 311 -29.29 -14.52 -10.82
CA GLU A 311 -30.09 -14.58 -12.04
C GLU A 311 -29.28 -15.19 -13.21
N HIS A 312 -27.97 -15.01 -13.20
CA HIS A 312 -27.05 -15.59 -14.18
C HIS A 312 -26.51 -16.98 -13.78
N GLY A 313 -27.09 -17.61 -12.75
CA GLY A 313 -26.80 -19.00 -12.35
C GLY A 313 -25.62 -19.19 -11.41
N PHE A 314 -25.07 -18.13 -10.81
CA PHE A 314 -24.06 -18.22 -9.76
C PHE A 314 -24.75 -18.29 -8.38
N SER A 315 -24.82 -19.48 -7.78
CA SER A 315 -25.51 -19.69 -6.51
C SER A 315 -24.76 -19.05 -5.34
N HIS A 316 -25.51 -18.45 -4.40
CA HIS A 316 -24.93 -17.90 -3.17
C HIS A 316 -24.69 -19.00 -2.13
N GLU A 317 -23.56 -18.95 -1.44
CA GLU A 317 -23.24 -19.82 -0.33
C GLU A 317 -24.11 -19.45 0.88
N LYS A 318 -24.82 -20.43 1.46
CA LYS A 318 -25.54 -20.25 2.72
C LYS A 318 -24.66 -20.72 3.86
N VAL A 319 -24.55 -19.90 4.88
CA VAL A 319 -23.80 -20.18 6.09
C VAL A 319 -24.79 -20.58 7.17
N HIS A 320 -24.71 -21.83 7.62
CA HIS A 320 -25.49 -22.34 8.73
C HIS A 320 -24.62 -22.30 9.99
N ARG A 321 -25.10 -21.62 10.99
CA ARG A 321 -24.45 -21.55 12.29
C ARG A 321 -25.32 -22.35 13.28
N ASP A 322 -24.76 -23.42 13.81
CA ASP A 322 -25.38 -24.19 14.88
C ASP A 322 -25.41 -23.35 16.16
N SER A 323 -26.59 -23.19 16.74
CA SER A 323 -26.80 -22.33 17.91
C SER A 323 -26.29 -22.95 19.21
N GLU A 324 -26.13 -24.28 19.27
CA GLU A 324 -25.72 -25.01 20.49
C GLU A 324 -24.20 -25.22 20.52
N THR A 325 -23.63 -25.61 19.38
CA THR A 325 -22.20 -25.94 19.28
C THR A 325 -21.34 -24.78 18.79
N GLY A 326 -21.95 -23.72 18.23
CA GLY A 326 -21.26 -22.63 17.56
C GLY A 326 -20.59 -23.05 16.23
N SER A 327 -20.77 -24.28 15.80
CA SER A 327 -20.20 -24.79 14.57
C SER A 327 -20.76 -24.06 13.35
N VAL A 328 -19.91 -23.83 12.34
CA VAL A 328 -20.28 -23.14 11.10
C VAL A 328 -20.17 -24.14 9.95
N THR A 329 -21.28 -24.43 9.31
CA THR A 329 -21.32 -25.21 8.06
C THR A 329 -21.68 -24.31 6.90
N ARG A 330 -21.10 -24.58 5.71
CA ARG A 330 -21.33 -23.82 4.49
C ARG A 330 -21.83 -24.77 3.41
N ASP A 331 -22.84 -24.35 2.67
CA ASP A 331 -23.32 -25.12 1.51
C ASP A 331 -22.42 -24.92 0.26
N LEU A 332 -22.76 -25.60 -0.83
CA LEU A 332 -21.96 -25.64 -2.05
C LEU A 332 -22.13 -24.41 -2.96
N GLY A 333 -22.68 -23.28 -2.48
CA GLY A 333 -22.83 -22.09 -3.28
C GLY A 333 -21.49 -21.55 -3.81
N VAL A 334 -21.52 -20.95 -5.00
CA VAL A 334 -20.34 -20.39 -5.67
C VAL A 334 -19.91 -19.04 -5.06
N LEU A 335 -20.88 -18.17 -4.75
CA LEU A 335 -20.61 -16.84 -4.21
C LEU A 335 -20.37 -16.91 -2.71
N THR A 336 -19.19 -16.45 -2.25
CA THR A 336 -18.76 -16.57 -0.85
C THR A 336 -18.29 -15.21 -0.31
N GLU A 337 -18.83 -14.78 0.85
CA GLU A 337 -18.48 -13.51 1.48
C GLU A 337 -17.06 -13.55 2.07
N VAL A 338 -16.25 -12.51 1.80
CA VAL A 338 -14.89 -12.33 2.34
C VAL A 338 -14.87 -11.11 3.25
N ALA A 339 -14.64 -11.31 4.53
CA ALA A 339 -14.47 -10.20 5.47
C ALA A 339 -13.15 -9.45 5.22
N GLN A 340 -13.23 -8.12 5.10
CA GLN A 340 -12.11 -7.24 4.74
C GLN A 340 -11.26 -6.83 5.95
N GLY A 341 -10.93 -7.75 6.82
CA GLY A 341 -10.12 -7.50 8.03
C GLY A 341 -8.80 -8.27 8.04
N GLY A 342 -7.87 -7.84 8.89
CA GLY A 342 -6.58 -8.50 9.07
C GLY A 342 -6.71 -9.97 9.47
N TRP A 343 -7.73 -10.31 10.23
CA TRP A 343 -8.01 -11.71 10.59
C TRP A 343 -8.23 -12.61 9.38
N THR A 344 -8.92 -12.14 8.34
CA THR A 344 -9.21 -12.92 7.13
C THR A 344 -8.12 -12.79 6.08
N LEU A 345 -7.56 -11.59 5.88
CA LEU A 345 -6.67 -11.29 4.76
C LEU A 345 -5.18 -11.50 5.08
N SER A 346 -4.79 -11.66 6.35
CA SER A 346 -3.38 -11.76 6.74
C SER A 346 -2.67 -12.93 6.09
N GLU A 347 -3.27 -14.13 6.17
CA GLU A 347 -2.68 -15.32 5.55
C GLU A 347 -2.67 -15.24 4.02
N PRO A 348 -3.78 -14.90 3.32
CA PRO A 348 -3.77 -14.65 1.89
C PRO A 348 -2.67 -13.68 1.43
N ILE A 349 -2.47 -12.57 2.12
CA ILE A 349 -1.43 -11.59 1.80
C ILE A 349 -0.04 -12.22 1.90
N LYS A 350 0.26 -12.97 2.98
CA LYS A 350 1.55 -13.64 3.18
C LYS A 350 1.82 -14.69 2.10
N VAL A 351 0.81 -15.50 1.79
CA VAL A 351 0.96 -16.58 0.80
C VAL A 351 1.11 -16.02 -0.61
N VAL A 352 0.30 -15.03 -1.00
CA VAL A 352 0.43 -14.37 -2.31
C VAL A 352 1.82 -13.74 -2.46
N LYS A 353 2.39 -13.14 -1.40
CA LYS A 353 3.78 -12.66 -1.41
C LYS A 353 4.77 -13.79 -1.71
N SER A 354 4.68 -14.90 -0.99
CA SER A 354 5.54 -16.07 -1.20
C SER A 354 5.40 -16.64 -2.62
N LEU A 355 4.20 -16.64 -3.18
CA LEU A 355 3.94 -17.09 -4.56
C LEU A 355 4.58 -16.17 -5.59
N PHE A 356 4.60 -14.84 -5.37
CA PHE A 356 5.35 -13.91 -6.22
C PHE A 356 6.85 -14.19 -6.14
N GLU A 357 7.40 -14.32 -4.94
CA GLU A 357 8.83 -14.55 -4.69
C GLU A 357 9.32 -15.89 -5.27
N SER A 358 8.45 -16.91 -5.23
CA SER A 358 8.74 -18.23 -5.82
C SER A 358 8.42 -18.35 -7.32
N GLY A 359 8.01 -17.25 -7.99
CA GLY A 359 7.71 -17.24 -9.42
C GLY A 359 6.50 -18.09 -9.82
N LYS A 360 5.58 -18.33 -8.89
CA LYS A 360 4.37 -19.15 -9.11
C LYS A 360 3.17 -18.34 -9.59
N ILE A 361 3.23 -17.01 -9.56
CA ILE A 361 2.18 -16.14 -10.10
C ILE A 361 2.47 -15.79 -11.54
N VAL A 362 1.44 -15.83 -12.36
CA VAL A 362 1.46 -15.37 -13.75
C VAL A 362 0.26 -14.47 -13.99
N ALA A 363 0.50 -13.30 -14.55
CA ALA A 363 -0.54 -12.35 -14.96
C ALA A 363 -0.21 -11.79 -16.34
N ASP A 364 -1.23 -11.33 -17.07
CA ASP A 364 -1.06 -10.82 -18.43
C ASP A 364 -0.21 -9.53 -18.42
N VAL A 365 0.87 -9.52 -19.19
CA VAL A 365 1.75 -8.35 -19.34
C VAL A 365 1.03 -7.15 -19.99
N ARG A 366 -0.05 -7.38 -20.73
CA ARG A 366 -0.92 -6.34 -21.29
C ARG A 366 -1.76 -5.67 -20.20
N ASN A 367 -2.07 -6.39 -19.11
CA ASN A 367 -2.75 -5.86 -17.94
C ASN A 367 -1.78 -5.09 -17.04
N LYS A 368 -1.44 -3.86 -17.41
CA LYS A 368 -0.56 -2.99 -16.62
C LYS A 368 -1.16 -2.61 -15.26
N LEU A 369 -2.49 -2.67 -15.12
CA LEU A 369 -3.17 -2.35 -13.86
C LEU A 369 -2.92 -3.42 -12.79
N PHE A 370 -2.70 -4.68 -13.16
CA PHE A 370 -2.30 -5.71 -12.21
C PHE A 370 -1.03 -5.30 -11.44
N ALA A 371 0.04 -5.01 -12.16
CA ALA A 371 1.29 -4.57 -11.55
C ALA A 371 1.13 -3.22 -10.81
N TYR A 372 0.40 -2.27 -11.40
CA TYR A 372 0.13 -0.96 -10.80
C TYR A 372 -0.56 -1.08 -9.44
N CYS A 373 -1.59 -1.94 -9.31
CA CYS A 373 -2.28 -2.15 -8.05
C CYS A 373 -1.37 -2.73 -6.95
N PHE A 374 -0.47 -3.66 -7.29
CA PHE A 374 0.49 -4.20 -6.35
C PHE A 374 1.60 -3.22 -5.99
N TYR A 375 2.05 -2.35 -6.91
CA TYR A 375 3.02 -1.28 -6.63
C TYR A 375 2.46 -0.22 -5.68
N ASN A 376 1.16 0.10 -5.79
CA ASN A 376 0.50 1.07 -4.93
C ASN A 376 0.05 0.49 -3.59
N LEU A 377 -0.05 -0.84 -3.52
CA LEU A 377 -0.56 -1.52 -2.34
C LEU A 377 0.34 -1.30 -1.13
N LYS A 378 -0.23 -0.71 -0.12
CA LYS A 378 0.40 -0.59 1.20
C LYS A 378 -0.28 -1.53 2.18
N ILE A 379 0.51 -2.21 2.96
CA ILE A 379 0.04 -3.16 3.98
C ILE A 379 0.23 -2.53 5.35
N ARG A 380 -0.79 -2.60 6.19
CA ARG A 380 -0.69 -2.31 7.61
C ARG A 380 -0.67 -3.59 8.42
N GLN A 381 0.03 -3.55 9.53
CA GLN A 381 0.05 -4.59 10.54
C GLN A 381 -0.66 -4.08 11.79
N ASP A 382 -1.55 -4.87 12.36
CA ASP A 382 -2.21 -4.56 13.63
C ASP A 382 -1.38 -5.03 14.83
N VAL A 383 -1.86 -4.74 16.03
CA VAL A 383 -1.19 -5.13 17.31
C VAL A 383 -1.05 -6.64 17.48
N ASN A 384 -1.82 -7.43 16.77
CA ASN A 384 -1.78 -8.89 16.77
C ASN A 384 -0.97 -9.46 15.59
N ASN A 385 -0.20 -8.62 14.89
CA ASN A 385 0.58 -8.96 13.71
C ASN A 385 -0.24 -9.39 12.49
N ASN A 386 -1.55 -9.12 12.45
CA ASN A 386 -2.36 -9.38 11.28
C ASN A 386 -2.15 -8.30 10.21
N LEU A 387 -2.09 -8.74 8.98
CA LEU A 387 -1.87 -7.89 7.81
C LEU A 387 -3.19 -7.54 7.13
N SER A 388 -3.33 -6.31 6.69
CA SER A 388 -4.46 -5.87 5.86
C SER A 388 -4.04 -4.76 4.89
N PRO A 389 -4.73 -4.61 3.74
CA PRO A 389 -4.51 -3.48 2.84
C PRO A 389 -4.76 -2.14 3.55
N HIS A 390 -3.90 -1.15 3.30
CA HIS A 390 -4.01 0.18 3.90
C HIS A 390 -4.48 1.20 2.84
N LYS A 391 -5.78 1.24 2.53
CA LYS A 391 -6.36 2.11 1.48
C LYS A 391 -5.94 3.59 1.65
N ALA A 392 -5.96 4.13 2.86
CA ALA A 392 -5.63 5.54 3.12
C ALA A 392 -4.17 5.93 2.82
N LYS A 393 -3.23 5.00 2.85
CA LYS A 393 -1.80 5.23 2.55
C LYS A 393 -1.38 4.77 1.16
N SER A 394 -2.24 4.03 0.47
CA SER A 394 -2.02 3.65 -0.92
C SER A 394 -2.06 4.89 -1.81
N THR A 395 -1.06 5.04 -2.67
CA THR A 395 -0.90 6.25 -3.50
C THR A 395 -1.78 6.25 -4.75
N GLY A 396 -2.44 5.12 -5.03
CA GLY A 396 -3.33 4.90 -6.16
C GLY A 396 -4.26 3.72 -5.92
N HIS A 397 -4.90 3.25 -6.96
CA HIS A 397 -5.81 2.11 -6.89
C HIS A 397 -5.09 0.82 -6.49
N ILE A 398 -5.75 0.01 -5.64
CA ILE A 398 -5.30 -1.30 -5.17
C ILE A 398 -6.32 -2.40 -5.42
N ASP A 399 -7.42 -2.08 -6.11
CA ASP A 399 -8.60 -2.93 -6.29
C ASP A 399 -8.24 -4.28 -6.91
N GLY A 400 -7.32 -4.28 -7.89
CA GLY A 400 -6.81 -5.51 -8.49
C GLY A 400 -6.06 -6.42 -7.52
N ALA A 401 -5.33 -5.86 -6.56
CA ALA A 401 -4.66 -6.65 -5.52
C ALA A 401 -5.66 -7.19 -4.49
N VAL A 402 -6.67 -6.39 -4.12
CA VAL A 402 -7.76 -6.83 -3.24
C VAL A 402 -8.56 -7.97 -3.90
N GLY A 403 -8.85 -7.85 -5.21
CA GLY A 403 -9.47 -8.92 -5.99
C GLY A 403 -8.67 -10.23 -5.94
N VAL A 404 -7.33 -10.16 -6.02
CA VAL A 404 -6.45 -11.33 -5.86
C VAL A 404 -6.57 -11.93 -4.46
N PHE A 405 -6.61 -11.12 -3.40
CA PHE A 405 -6.76 -11.64 -2.04
C PHE A 405 -8.13 -12.27 -1.82
N ASN A 406 -9.20 -11.67 -2.34
CA ASN A 406 -10.54 -12.24 -2.29
C ASN A 406 -10.62 -13.57 -3.05
N ALA A 407 -9.98 -13.66 -4.23
CA ALA A 407 -9.87 -14.92 -4.97
C ALA A 407 -9.06 -15.97 -4.19
N PHE A 408 -8.01 -15.56 -3.48
CA PHE A 408 -7.22 -16.50 -2.69
C PHE A 408 -7.99 -17.04 -1.47
N VAL A 409 -8.79 -16.21 -0.80
CA VAL A 409 -9.73 -16.70 0.25
C VAL A 409 -10.75 -17.67 -0.34
N ALA A 410 -11.31 -17.36 -1.52
CA ALA A 410 -12.21 -18.26 -2.23
C ALA A 410 -11.53 -19.59 -2.58
N TYR A 411 -10.24 -19.55 -2.97
CA TYR A 411 -9.41 -20.73 -3.20
C TYR A 411 -9.25 -21.60 -1.96
N GLN A 412 -8.93 -21.01 -0.81
CA GLN A 412 -8.80 -21.73 0.46
C GLN A 412 -10.12 -22.47 0.79
N ARG A 413 -11.27 -21.80 0.63
CA ARG A 413 -12.58 -22.39 0.86
C ARG A 413 -12.94 -23.46 -0.16
N ALA A 414 -12.56 -23.28 -1.42
CA ALA A 414 -12.77 -24.29 -2.46
C ALA A 414 -12.01 -25.60 -2.16
N LYS A 415 -10.80 -25.51 -1.57
CA LYS A 415 -10.02 -26.67 -1.15
C LYS A 415 -10.70 -27.55 -0.10
N GLU A 416 -11.55 -26.97 0.73
CA GLU A 416 -12.30 -27.69 1.77
C GLU A 416 -13.49 -28.49 1.19
N MET A 417 -13.83 -28.26 -0.09
CA MET A 417 -14.94 -28.93 -0.74
C MET A 417 -14.55 -30.35 -1.21
N PRO A 418 -15.39 -31.41 -0.96
CA PRO A 418 -15.11 -32.76 -1.41
C PRO A 418 -14.91 -32.90 -2.93
N LEU A 419 -15.63 -32.08 -3.72
CA LEU A 419 -15.48 -32.01 -5.18
C LEU A 419 -14.08 -31.55 -5.63
N TYR A 420 -13.42 -30.70 -4.84
CA TYR A 420 -12.05 -30.26 -5.12
C TYR A 420 -11.07 -31.42 -5.00
N ALA A 421 -11.17 -32.22 -3.94
CA ALA A 421 -10.29 -33.36 -3.70
C ALA A 421 -10.40 -34.43 -4.82
N ASN A 422 -11.58 -34.61 -5.38
CA ASN A 422 -11.82 -35.64 -6.41
C ASN A 422 -11.49 -35.20 -7.84
N ARG A 423 -11.59 -33.90 -8.16
CA ARG A 423 -11.39 -33.42 -9.53
C ARG A 423 -10.03 -32.72 -9.73
N ILE A 424 -9.54 -32.00 -8.75
CA ILE A 424 -8.23 -31.30 -8.86
C ILE A 424 -7.08 -32.21 -8.48
N GLY A 425 -7.29 -33.19 -7.60
CA GLY A 425 -6.31 -34.25 -7.36
C GLY A 425 -5.93 -35.06 -8.61
N GLN A 426 -6.81 -35.06 -9.64
CA GLN A 426 -6.50 -35.65 -10.95
C GLN A 426 -5.71 -34.73 -11.88
N LEU A 427 -5.89 -33.39 -11.77
CA LEU A 427 -5.13 -32.37 -12.54
C LEU A 427 -3.69 -32.18 -12.03
N PHE A 428 -3.41 -32.55 -10.78
CA PHE A 428 -2.08 -32.46 -10.18
C PHE A 428 -1.28 -33.79 -10.22
N ARG A 429 -1.81 -34.82 -10.89
CA ARG A 429 -1.07 -36.05 -11.18
C ARG A 429 -0.50 -36.02 -12.60
N ILE A 430 0.34 -35.03 -12.87
CA ILE A 430 1.30 -35.08 -13.99
C ILE A 430 2.67 -34.65 -13.46
#